data_a2a926689ec1c950ee4b5d17ad1ffa25
#
_entry.id   a2a926689ec1c950ee4b5d17ad1ffa25
#
_cell.length_a   1.000
_cell.length_b   1.000
_cell.length_c   1.000
_cell.angle_alpha   90.00
_cell.angle_beta   90.00
_cell.angle_gamma   90.00
#
_symmetry.space_group_name_H-M   'P 1'
#
loop_
_entity.id
_entity.type
_entity.pdbx_description
1 polymer ?
#
loop_
_entity_poly.entity_id
_entity_poly.type
_entity_poly.pdbx_seq_one_letter_code
_entity_poly.pdbx_strand_id
1 'polypeptide(L)'
;MNLSDSKKKLALAGVLCGLVAACLAYFGNPANMAFCIACFIRDTAGALGFHQAEVVQYARPEIIGLVIGAFIISVATKEYRSTAGSSPMIRFILGMVIMIGSLIFLGCPLRMVIRMSAGDLNAWVALIGFVLGVGTGAFALKNGFSLGRAHETNKESGAVLPVLMLGILILATCSTLLKASEAGPGSLHAPIIMSLIGGLIFGALAQKSRICFAGGIRDAILMKNFDLLTIIAGLFVVMLIFNLATGRFVLGFNTPGIIAHSNHLWNILGMYAVGFAAVLAGGCPLRQLILAGQGSSDSAVTVLGMFFAAALCHNFGLASSGTAMNAETGELVAGAVTPNGKVACIICIIACFIIAFTNKREQAK
;
A
#
# COMPACT_ATOMS: atom_id res chain seq x y z
N MET A 1 2.10 25.80 20.08
CA MET A 1 3.10 25.01 19.31
C MET A 1 3.31 25.73 17.99
N ASN A 2 4.52 26.23 17.71
CA ASN A 2 4.81 27.00 16.50
C ASN A 2 4.60 26.16 15.24
N LEU A 3 4.01 26.73 14.20
CA LEU A 3 3.73 26.06 12.90
C LEU A 3 5.01 25.43 12.30
N SER A 4 6.16 26.07 12.52
CA SER A 4 7.49 25.58 12.13
C SER A 4 7.88 24.28 12.85
N ASP A 5 7.57 24.14 14.14
CA ASP A 5 7.92 22.96 14.94
C ASP A 5 7.05 21.75 14.57
N SER A 6 5.80 21.99 14.19
CA SER A 6 4.91 20.93 13.67
C SER A 6 5.45 20.36 12.35
N LYS A 7 5.84 21.20 11.39
CA LYS A 7 6.39 20.77 10.10
C LYS A 7 7.72 20.02 10.26
N LYS A 8 8.59 20.47 11.17
CA LYS A 8 9.85 19.75 11.47
C LYS A 8 9.59 18.35 11.99
N LYS A 9 8.63 18.17 12.90
CA LYS A 9 8.24 16.84 13.42
C LYS A 9 7.69 15.94 12.33
N LEU A 10 6.89 16.48 11.41
CA LEU A 10 6.36 15.73 10.28
C LEU A 10 7.46 15.31 9.29
N ALA A 11 8.38 16.24 8.96
CA ALA A 11 9.53 15.91 8.12
C ALA A 11 10.41 14.82 8.77
N LEU A 12 10.67 14.92 10.08
CA LEU A 12 11.41 13.91 10.83
C LEU A 12 10.73 12.54 10.80
N ALA A 13 9.40 12.49 10.94
CA ALA A 13 8.66 11.24 10.81
C ALA A 13 8.85 10.61 9.41
N GLY A 14 8.84 11.42 8.35
CA GLY A 14 9.12 10.97 6.98
C GLY A 14 10.54 10.43 6.83
N VAL A 15 11.53 11.14 7.38
CA VAL A 15 12.93 10.71 7.39
C VAL A 15 13.09 9.37 8.12
N LEU A 16 12.49 9.21 9.29
CA LEU A 16 12.55 7.95 10.05
C LEU A 16 11.86 6.80 9.31
N CYS A 17 10.70 7.03 8.70
CA CYS A 17 10.06 6.03 7.83
C CYS A 17 10.94 5.64 6.63
N GLY A 18 11.61 6.62 6.02
CA GLY A 18 12.56 6.39 4.94
C GLY A 18 13.78 5.57 5.39
N LEU A 19 14.32 5.85 6.59
CA LEU A 19 15.42 5.08 7.16
C LEU A 19 15.04 3.63 7.42
N VAL A 20 13.84 3.36 7.95
CA VAL A 20 13.35 1.98 8.13
C VAL A 20 13.26 1.27 6.78
N ALA A 21 12.71 1.92 5.75
CA ALA A 21 12.60 1.34 4.41
C ALA A 21 13.99 1.07 3.80
N ALA A 22 14.94 2.00 3.94
CA ALA A 22 16.32 1.86 3.47
C ALA A 22 17.04 0.71 4.20
N CYS A 23 16.90 0.61 5.53
CA CYS A 23 17.47 -0.50 6.28
C CYS A 23 16.93 -1.85 5.81
N LEU A 24 15.63 -2.00 5.65
CA LEU A 24 15.04 -3.26 5.16
C LEU A 24 15.52 -3.61 3.75
N ALA A 25 15.64 -2.60 2.86
CA ALA A 25 16.22 -2.81 1.53
C ALA A 25 17.70 -3.20 1.57
N TYR A 26 18.46 -2.67 2.52
CA TYR A 26 19.88 -3.03 2.70
C TYR A 26 20.04 -4.47 3.19
N PHE A 27 19.18 -4.91 4.10
CA PHE A 27 19.26 -6.22 4.74
C PHE A 27 18.53 -7.35 3.99
N GLY A 28 18.05 -7.12 2.78
CA GLY A 28 17.59 -8.20 1.90
C GLY A 28 16.21 -8.05 1.28
N ASN A 29 15.40 -7.06 1.66
CA ASN A 29 14.17 -6.81 0.92
C ASN A 29 14.50 -6.37 -0.51
N PRO A 30 13.67 -6.75 -1.52
CA PRO A 30 13.92 -6.32 -2.89
C PRO A 30 14.08 -4.80 -2.95
N ALA A 31 15.15 -4.33 -3.61
CA ALA A 31 15.62 -2.94 -3.52
C ALA A 31 14.52 -1.89 -3.80
N ASN A 32 13.74 -2.10 -4.85
CA ASN A 32 12.64 -1.19 -5.22
C ASN A 32 11.29 -1.55 -4.60
N MET A 33 11.24 -2.55 -3.73
CA MET A 33 10.07 -2.86 -2.91
C MET A 33 10.22 -2.31 -1.49
N ALA A 34 11.41 -2.39 -0.91
CA ALA A 34 11.75 -1.93 0.44
C ALA A 34 10.62 -2.19 1.48
N PHE A 35 9.58 -1.36 1.47
CA PHE A 35 8.39 -1.46 2.29
C PHE A 35 7.11 -1.31 1.43
N CYS A 36 6.79 -2.29 0.58
CA CYS A 36 5.62 -2.23 -0.30
C CYS A 36 4.40 -2.91 0.32
N ILE A 37 3.36 -2.14 0.65
CA ILE A 37 2.15 -2.66 1.28
C ILE A 37 1.42 -3.69 0.41
N ALA A 38 1.13 -3.36 -0.84
CA ALA A 38 0.37 -4.25 -1.73
C ALA A 38 1.13 -5.55 -2.01
N CYS A 39 2.45 -5.46 -2.27
CA CYS A 39 3.27 -6.64 -2.53
C CYS A 39 3.36 -7.53 -1.28
N PHE A 40 3.48 -6.95 -0.11
CA PHE A 40 3.60 -7.70 1.13
C PHE A 40 2.28 -8.36 1.56
N ILE A 41 1.12 -7.71 1.30
CA ILE A 41 -0.20 -8.36 1.46
C ILE A 41 -0.32 -9.53 0.48
N ARG A 42 0.09 -9.35 -0.78
CA ARG A 42 0.11 -10.41 -1.80
C ARG A 42 0.96 -11.60 -1.37
N ASP A 43 2.21 -11.34 -0.95
CA ASP A 43 3.13 -12.38 -0.53
C ASP A 43 2.58 -13.16 0.68
N THR A 44 1.96 -12.46 1.64
CA THR A 44 1.33 -13.07 2.80
C THR A 44 0.10 -13.91 2.40
N ALA A 45 -0.70 -13.45 1.42
CA ALA A 45 -1.81 -14.24 0.87
C ALA A 45 -1.30 -15.53 0.22
N GLY A 46 -0.18 -15.46 -0.50
CA GLY A 46 0.46 -16.63 -1.08
C GLY A 46 1.02 -17.60 -0.04
N ALA A 47 1.65 -17.08 1.02
CA ALA A 47 2.14 -17.89 2.12
C ALA A 47 1.02 -18.69 2.81
N LEU A 48 -0.15 -18.09 2.96
CA LEU A 48 -1.36 -18.72 3.50
C LEU A 48 -2.06 -19.64 2.48
N GLY A 49 -1.52 -19.81 1.26
CA GLY A 49 -2.04 -20.72 0.26
C GLY A 49 -3.23 -20.20 -0.56
N PHE A 50 -3.59 -18.92 -0.45
CA PHE A 50 -4.70 -18.34 -1.21
C PHE A 50 -4.39 -18.21 -2.71
N HIS A 51 -3.12 -18.28 -3.13
CA HIS A 51 -2.72 -18.40 -4.52
C HIS A 51 -1.49 -19.30 -4.69
N GLN A 52 -1.26 -19.79 -5.92
CA GLN A 52 -0.21 -20.74 -6.24
C GLN A 52 1.00 -20.11 -6.97
N ALA A 53 1.13 -18.79 -7.00
CA ALA A 53 2.28 -18.13 -7.62
C ALA A 53 3.52 -18.28 -6.72
N GLU A 54 4.32 -19.30 -6.97
CA GLU A 54 5.45 -19.78 -6.13
C GLU A 54 6.51 -18.70 -5.87
N VAL A 55 6.70 -17.76 -6.80
CA VAL A 55 7.71 -16.71 -6.68
C VAL A 55 7.33 -15.55 -5.73
N VAL A 56 6.11 -15.54 -5.18
CA VAL A 56 5.57 -14.46 -4.35
C VAL A 56 4.79 -14.99 -3.14
N GLN A 57 5.35 -15.99 -2.47
CA GLN A 57 4.81 -16.63 -1.27
C GLN A 57 5.77 -16.42 -0.11
N TYR A 58 5.45 -15.52 0.80
CA TYR A 58 6.20 -15.28 2.03
C TYR A 58 5.35 -14.52 3.04
N ALA A 59 5.22 -15.02 4.27
CA ALA A 59 4.54 -14.29 5.34
C ALA A 59 5.40 -13.10 5.78
N ARG A 60 5.04 -11.90 5.34
CA ARG A 60 5.82 -10.67 5.54
C ARG A 60 5.71 -10.13 6.97
N PRO A 61 6.74 -10.28 7.82
CA PRO A 61 6.70 -9.77 9.19
C PRO A 61 6.55 -8.25 9.26
N GLU A 62 6.94 -7.52 8.21
CA GLU A 62 6.81 -6.07 8.09
C GLU A 62 5.34 -5.62 8.18
N ILE A 63 4.43 -6.32 7.48
CA ILE A 63 2.99 -6.00 7.50
C ILE A 63 2.40 -6.31 8.87
N ILE A 64 2.80 -7.45 9.44
CA ILE A 64 2.36 -7.85 10.77
C ILE A 64 2.82 -6.83 11.80
N GLY A 65 4.11 -6.48 11.79
CA GLY A 65 4.68 -5.45 12.65
C GLY A 65 4.03 -4.09 12.47
N LEU A 66 3.71 -3.70 11.23
CA LEU A 66 3.04 -2.43 10.92
C LEU A 66 1.69 -2.31 11.65
N VAL A 67 0.84 -3.34 11.56
CA VAL A 67 -0.48 -3.34 12.20
C VAL A 67 -0.34 -3.40 13.73
N ILE A 68 0.53 -4.25 14.24
CA ILE A 68 0.77 -4.39 15.70
C ILE A 68 1.39 -3.10 16.25
N GLY A 69 2.35 -2.48 15.56
CA GLY A 69 2.96 -1.22 15.97
C GLY A 69 1.96 -0.07 16.02
N ALA A 70 1.06 0.03 15.03
CA ALA A 70 -0.03 0.98 15.04
C ALA A 70 -1.02 0.71 16.20
N PHE A 71 -1.32 -0.56 16.48
CA PHE A 71 -2.18 -0.95 17.60
C PHE A 71 -1.56 -0.57 18.94
N ILE A 72 -0.32 -0.98 19.19
CA ILE A 72 0.39 -0.69 20.45
C ILE A 72 0.44 0.80 20.72
N ILE A 73 0.87 1.61 19.73
CA ILE A 73 0.99 3.06 19.95
C ILE A 73 -0.38 3.72 20.14
N SER A 74 -1.42 3.25 19.44
CA SER A 74 -2.78 3.81 19.60
C SER A 74 -3.37 3.49 20.97
N VAL A 75 -3.10 2.31 21.53
CA VAL A 75 -3.48 1.97 22.92
C VAL A 75 -2.68 2.79 23.92
N ALA A 76 -1.36 2.87 23.77
CA ALA A 76 -0.47 3.61 24.68
C ALA A 76 -0.80 5.11 24.72
N THR A 77 -1.24 5.70 23.61
CA THR A 77 -1.60 7.12 23.52
C THR A 77 -3.08 7.39 23.66
N LYS A 78 -3.88 6.39 24.03
CA LYS A 78 -5.34 6.49 24.20
C LYS A 78 -6.08 6.95 22.95
N GLU A 79 -5.49 6.66 21.76
CA GLU A 79 -6.09 6.94 20.45
C GLU A 79 -6.82 5.71 19.87
N TYR A 80 -6.75 4.56 20.55
CA TYR A 80 -7.47 3.35 20.13
C TYR A 80 -8.96 3.57 20.22
N ARG A 81 -9.65 3.37 19.10
CA ARG A 81 -11.12 3.49 18.99
C ARG A 81 -11.66 2.39 18.11
N SER A 82 -12.45 1.50 18.69
CA SER A 82 -13.18 0.51 17.90
C SER A 82 -14.35 1.18 17.23
N THR A 83 -14.31 1.28 15.90
CA THR A 83 -15.32 1.98 15.11
C THR A 83 -15.69 1.22 13.85
N ALA A 84 -16.98 1.27 13.49
CA ALA A 84 -17.52 0.81 12.21
C ALA A 84 -18.72 1.69 11.82
N GLY A 85 -19.20 1.63 10.58
CA GLY A 85 -20.41 2.37 10.22
C GLY A 85 -20.66 2.53 8.73
N SER A 86 -19.73 2.13 7.88
CA SER A 86 -19.94 2.11 6.43
C SER A 86 -20.35 0.72 5.95
N SER A 87 -20.90 0.65 4.73
CA SER A 87 -21.26 -0.64 4.12
C SER A 87 -20.02 -1.54 3.99
N PRO A 88 -19.97 -2.71 4.65
CA PRO A 88 -18.86 -3.63 4.57
C PRO A 88 -18.58 -4.08 3.14
N MET A 89 -19.62 -4.30 2.31
CA MET A 89 -19.48 -4.71 0.93
C MET A 89 -18.75 -3.64 0.09
N ILE A 90 -19.12 -2.36 0.27
CA ILE A 90 -18.46 -1.27 -0.46
C ILE A 90 -16.99 -1.15 -0.02
N ARG A 91 -16.72 -1.27 1.29
CA ARG A 91 -15.34 -1.28 1.82
C ARG A 91 -14.51 -2.41 1.24
N PHE A 92 -15.09 -3.60 1.17
CA PHE A 92 -14.46 -4.78 0.59
C PHE A 92 -14.14 -4.57 -0.90
N ILE A 93 -15.12 -4.09 -1.69
CA ILE A 93 -14.92 -3.80 -3.13
C ILE A 93 -13.86 -2.73 -3.33
N LEU A 94 -13.86 -1.63 -2.56
CA LEU A 94 -12.83 -0.60 -2.65
C LEU A 94 -11.44 -1.16 -2.31
N GLY A 95 -11.34 -2.07 -1.33
CA GLY A 95 -10.12 -2.81 -1.03
C GLY A 95 -9.65 -3.65 -2.22
N MET A 96 -10.58 -4.35 -2.89
CA MET A 96 -10.26 -5.12 -4.11
C MET A 96 -9.73 -4.21 -5.22
N VAL A 97 -10.39 -3.09 -5.49
CA VAL A 97 -9.95 -2.12 -6.51
C VAL A 97 -8.54 -1.60 -6.22
N ILE A 98 -8.28 -1.23 -4.98
CA ILE A 98 -6.95 -0.76 -4.54
C ILE A 98 -5.89 -1.83 -4.82
N MET A 99 -6.18 -3.09 -4.54
CA MET A 99 -5.20 -4.17 -4.74
C MET A 99 -5.01 -4.48 -6.22
N ILE A 100 -6.09 -4.63 -6.99
CA ILE A 100 -6.01 -4.90 -8.44
C ILE A 100 -5.21 -3.81 -9.14
N GLY A 101 -5.54 -2.54 -8.91
CA GLY A 101 -4.79 -1.42 -9.50
C GLY A 101 -3.31 -1.41 -9.07
N SER A 102 -3.03 -1.73 -7.81
CA SER A 102 -1.66 -1.83 -7.30
C SER A 102 -0.88 -2.98 -7.95
N LEU A 103 -1.49 -4.12 -8.24
CA LEU A 103 -0.83 -5.26 -8.88
C LEU A 103 -0.75 -5.12 -10.41
N ILE A 104 -1.57 -4.26 -11.01
CA ILE A 104 -1.40 -3.83 -12.40
C ILE A 104 -0.16 -2.93 -12.51
N PHE A 105 0.03 -1.95 -11.65
CA PHE A 105 1.21 -1.09 -11.61
C PHE A 105 2.45 -1.80 -11.03
N LEU A 106 2.29 -2.92 -10.35
CA LEU A 106 3.30 -3.63 -9.55
C LEU A 106 3.81 -2.79 -8.37
N GLY A 107 2.89 -2.18 -7.63
CA GLY A 107 3.22 -1.44 -6.41
C GLY A 107 2.10 -0.57 -5.87
N CYS A 108 2.13 -0.32 -4.56
CA CYS A 108 1.25 0.66 -3.92
C CYS A 108 1.84 2.08 -4.01
N PRO A 109 1.11 3.13 -3.62
CA PRO A 109 1.62 4.51 -3.65
C PRO A 109 2.92 4.72 -2.85
N LEU A 110 3.15 3.99 -1.75
CA LEU A 110 4.41 4.02 -1.03
C LEU A 110 5.55 3.50 -1.92
N ARG A 111 5.37 2.33 -2.55
CA ARG A 111 6.35 1.78 -3.48
C ARG A 111 6.56 2.66 -4.70
N MET A 112 5.52 3.33 -5.20
CA MET A 112 5.65 4.30 -6.29
C MET A 112 6.69 5.37 -5.94
N VAL A 113 6.64 5.94 -4.72
CA VAL A 113 7.61 6.93 -4.25
C VAL A 113 9.00 6.34 -4.09
N ILE A 114 9.12 5.10 -3.58
CA ILE A 114 10.39 4.37 -3.49
C ILE A 114 10.98 4.13 -4.89
N ARG A 115 10.18 3.72 -5.87
CA ARG A 115 10.61 3.54 -7.26
C ARG A 115 11.04 4.85 -7.92
N MET A 116 10.31 5.94 -7.67
CA MET A 116 10.70 7.28 -8.13
C MET A 116 12.09 7.67 -7.60
N SER A 117 12.39 7.39 -6.33
CA SER A 117 13.67 7.66 -5.71
C SER A 117 14.83 6.77 -6.24
N ALA A 118 14.49 5.66 -6.89
CA ALA A 118 15.47 4.78 -7.55
C ALA A 118 15.72 5.13 -9.03
N GLY A 119 15.04 6.16 -9.57
CA GLY A 119 15.18 6.59 -10.96
C GLY A 119 14.21 5.91 -11.95
N ASP A 120 13.24 5.12 -11.48
CA ASP A 120 12.24 4.48 -12.33
C ASP A 120 11.23 5.50 -12.90
N LEU A 121 11.36 5.80 -14.19
CA LEU A 121 10.48 6.73 -14.88
C LEU A 121 9.04 6.22 -15.01
N ASN A 122 8.81 4.90 -14.98
CA ASN A 122 7.44 4.35 -14.98
C ASN A 122 6.66 4.77 -13.73
N ALA A 123 7.35 4.98 -12.60
CA ALA A 123 6.72 5.44 -11.37
C ALA A 123 6.30 6.92 -11.47
N TRP A 124 7.05 7.76 -12.20
CA TRP A 124 6.66 9.15 -12.48
C TRP A 124 5.46 9.22 -13.41
N VAL A 125 5.39 8.35 -14.43
CA VAL A 125 4.21 8.21 -15.30
C VAL A 125 2.99 7.78 -14.48
N ALA A 126 3.16 6.81 -13.60
CA ALA A 126 2.09 6.32 -12.72
C ALA A 126 1.60 7.37 -11.72
N LEU A 127 2.47 8.29 -11.26
CA LEU A 127 2.11 9.41 -10.41
C LEU A 127 1.05 10.29 -11.05
N ILE A 128 1.10 10.51 -12.38
CA ILE A 128 0.08 11.27 -13.11
C ILE A 128 -1.30 10.61 -12.91
N GLY A 129 -1.38 9.30 -13.12
CA GLY A 129 -2.62 8.54 -12.90
C GLY A 129 -3.10 8.65 -11.45
N PHE A 130 -2.19 8.48 -10.50
CA PHE A 130 -2.52 8.56 -9.08
C PHE A 130 -3.07 9.92 -8.67
N VAL A 131 -2.44 11.02 -9.11
CA VAL A 131 -2.91 12.40 -8.85
C VAL A 131 -4.29 12.63 -9.47
N LEU A 132 -4.51 12.20 -10.71
CA LEU A 132 -5.80 12.32 -11.37
C LEU A 132 -6.89 11.50 -10.65
N GLY A 133 -6.58 10.27 -10.23
CA GLY A 133 -7.51 9.43 -9.47
C GLY A 133 -7.87 10.03 -8.11
N VAL A 134 -6.87 10.52 -7.38
CA VAL A 134 -7.11 11.25 -6.11
C VAL A 134 -7.93 12.52 -6.36
N GLY A 135 -7.65 13.26 -7.44
CA GLY A 135 -8.42 14.46 -7.83
C GLY A 135 -9.88 14.14 -8.11
N THR A 136 -10.16 13.05 -8.85
CA THR A 136 -11.53 12.57 -9.09
C THR A 136 -12.24 12.20 -7.79
N GLY A 137 -11.55 11.49 -6.88
CA GLY A 137 -12.09 11.16 -5.56
C GLY A 137 -12.34 12.41 -4.71
N ALA A 138 -11.43 13.37 -4.74
CA ALA A 138 -11.60 14.66 -4.05
C ALA A 138 -12.81 15.44 -4.58
N PHE A 139 -13.02 15.42 -5.89
CA PHE A 139 -14.21 16.01 -6.52
C PHE A 139 -15.49 15.28 -6.09
N ALA A 140 -15.48 13.95 -6.01
CA ALA A 140 -16.62 13.19 -5.50
C ALA A 140 -16.96 13.56 -4.05
N LEU A 141 -15.95 13.70 -3.17
CA LEU A 141 -16.13 14.18 -1.79
C LEU A 141 -16.75 15.57 -1.75
N LYS A 142 -16.27 16.50 -2.59
CA LYS A 142 -16.81 17.87 -2.69
C LYS A 142 -18.29 17.87 -3.13
N ASN A 143 -18.68 16.88 -3.95
CA ASN A 143 -20.05 16.70 -4.43
C ASN A 143 -20.92 15.83 -3.51
N GLY A 144 -20.54 15.66 -2.24
CA GLY A 144 -21.36 15.02 -1.22
C GLY A 144 -21.19 13.51 -1.09
N PHE A 145 -20.17 12.90 -1.73
CA PHE A 145 -19.89 11.48 -1.51
C PHE A 145 -19.61 11.20 -0.03
N SER A 146 -20.24 10.15 0.51
CA SER A 146 -20.05 9.70 1.88
C SER A 146 -20.43 8.23 2.02
N LEU A 147 -19.60 7.45 2.70
CA LEU A 147 -19.91 6.07 3.10
C LEU A 147 -20.64 5.98 4.45
N GLY A 148 -21.09 7.09 4.99
CA GLY A 148 -21.75 7.15 6.30
C GLY A 148 -20.81 7.63 7.42
N ARG A 149 -21.36 7.67 8.64
CA ARG A 149 -20.63 8.04 9.86
C ARG A 149 -20.17 6.79 10.60
N ALA A 150 -18.95 6.80 11.09
CA ALA A 150 -18.47 5.75 11.98
C ALA A 150 -19.11 5.90 13.37
N HIS A 151 -19.50 4.77 13.95
CA HIS A 151 -20.01 4.65 15.30
C HIS A 151 -19.04 3.84 16.14
N GLU A 152 -19.04 4.04 17.45
CA GLU A 152 -18.27 3.21 18.36
C GLU A 152 -18.87 1.79 18.41
N THR A 153 -18.01 0.80 18.41
CA THR A 153 -18.35 -0.62 18.51
C THR A 153 -17.62 -1.25 19.69
N ASN A 154 -17.93 -2.50 20.00
CA ASN A 154 -17.25 -3.23 21.06
C ASN A 154 -15.73 -3.22 20.82
N LYS A 155 -14.96 -3.05 21.88
CA LYS A 155 -13.49 -2.94 21.81
C LYS A 155 -12.83 -4.14 21.10
N GLU A 156 -13.38 -5.31 21.31
CA GLU A 156 -12.92 -6.57 20.73
C GLU A 156 -13.00 -6.56 19.20
N SER A 157 -14.06 -5.96 18.63
CA SER A 157 -14.24 -5.89 17.18
C SER A 157 -13.10 -5.15 16.46
N GLY A 158 -12.60 -4.09 17.09
CA GLY A 158 -11.46 -3.33 16.54
C GLY A 158 -10.11 -4.05 16.69
N ALA A 159 -9.99 -5.03 17.61
CA ALA A 159 -8.78 -5.78 17.84
C ALA A 159 -8.64 -7.02 16.94
N VAL A 160 -9.69 -7.39 16.19
CA VAL A 160 -9.71 -8.63 15.36
C VAL A 160 -8.53 -8.67 14.39
N LEU A 161 -8.28 -7.60 13.62
CA LEU A 161 -7.17 -7.63 12.65
C LEU A 161 -5.79 -7.69 13.32
N PRO A 162 -5.47 -6.90 14.35
CA PRO A 162 -4.24 -7.07 15.13
C PRO A 162 -4.04 -8.49 15.67
N VAL A 163 -5.09 -9.13 16.19
CA VAL A 163 -5.04 -10.51 16.69
C VAL A 163 -4.79 -11.51 15.56
N LEU A 164 -5.46 -11.35 14.41
CA LEU A 164 -5.20 -12.18 13.23
C LEU A 164 -3.75 -12.05 12.75
N MET A 165 -3.20 -10.84 12.74
CA MET A 165 -1.80 -10.60 12.36
C MET A 165 -0.83 -11.30 13.33
N LEU A 166 -1.13 -11.26 14.64
CA LEU A 166 -0.34 -12.00 15.64
C LEU A 166 -0.45 -13.52 15.42
N GLY A 167 -1.64 -14.02 15.09
CA GLY A 167 -1.84 -15.43 14.72
C GLY A 167 -1.00 -15.85 13.51
N ILE A 168 -0.95 -15.03 12.46
CA ILE A 168 -0.10 -15.28 11.27
C ILE A 168 1.39 -15.28 11.68
N LEU A 169 1.82 -14.38 12.56
CA LEU A 169 3.20 -14.36 13.05
C LEU A 169 3.56 -15.64 13.78
N ILE A 170 2.69 -16.12 14.67
CA ILE A 170 2.88 -17.39 15.41
C ILE A 170 2.96 -18.55 14.43
N LEU A 171 2.05 -18.62 13.45
CA LEU A 171 2.09 -19.65 12.42
C LEU A 171 3.39 -19.60 11.59
N ALA A 172 3.86 -18.41 11.25
CA ALA A 172 5.08 -18.22 10.46
C ALA A 172 6.36 -18.61 11.23
N THR A 173 6.36 -18.49 12.56
CA THR A 173 7.55 -18.75 13.38
C THR A 173 7.54 -20.12 14.04
N CYS A 174 6.37 -20.67 14.35
CA CYS A 174 6.21 -21.90 15.12
C CYS A 174 5.74 -23.11 14.29
N SER A 175 5.45 -22.93 12.99
CA SER A 175 4.96 -24.00 12.13
C SER A 175 5.58 -23.96 10.73
N THR A 176 5.51 -25.08 10.02
CA THR A 176 5.90 -25.24 8.62
C THR A 176 4.69 -25.20 7.67
N LEU A 177 3.54 -24.76 8.18
CA LEU A 177 2.29 -24.76 7.41
C LEU A 177 2.26 -23.68 6.32
N LEU A 178 3.01 -22.58 6.53
CA LEU A 178 3.05 -21.47 5.58
C LEU A 178 4.02 -21.75 4.44
N LYS A 179 3.60 -21.43 3.23
CA LYS A 179 4.45 -21.55 2.05
C LYS A 179 5.52 -20.45 2.04
N ALA A 180 6.71 -20.78 1.58
CA ALA A 180 7.80 -19.85 1.36
C ALA A 180 8.38 -20.04 -0.03
N SER A 181 8.64 -18.92 -0.73
CA SER A 181 9.26 -18.92 -2.06
C SER A 181 10.74 -19.29 -1.97
N GLU A 182 11.21 -20.16 -2.84
CA GLU A 182 12.63 -20.48 -3.01
C GLU A 182 13.33 -19.53 -3.98
N ALA A 183 12.56 -18.90 -4.87
CA ALA A 183 13.06 -17.97 -5.88
C ALA A 183 12.14 -16.75 -6.06
N GLY A 184 12.62 -15.73 -6.77
CA GLY A 184 11.85 -14.53 -7.09
C GLY A 184 11.69 -13.57 -5.90
N PRO A 185 10.76 -12.61 -5.98
CA PRO A 185 10.60 -11.56 -4.98
C PRO A 185 10.21 -12.06 -3.58
N GLY A 186 9.56 -13.22 -3.50
CA GLY A 186 9.16 -13.82 -2.23
C GLY A 186 10.33 -14.37 -1.42
N SER A 187 11.38 -14.85 -2.09
CA SER A 187 12.60 -15.35 -1.43
C SER A 187 13.52 -14.23 -0.94
N LEU A 188 13.33 -13.01 -1.44
CA LEU A 188 14.12 -11.86 -1.03
C LEU A 188 13.44 -11.17 0.17
N HIS A 189 14.06 -11.25 1.32
CA HIS A 189 13.56 -10.64 2.55
C HIS A 189 14.69 -10.35 3.55
N ALA A 190 14.52 -9.32 4.35
CA ALA A 190 15.37 -9.08 5.51
C ALA A 190 15.16 -10.15 6.59
N PRO A 191 16.09 -10.32 7.54
CA PRO A 191 15.89 -11.22 8.66
C PRO A 191 14.56 -10.97 9.39
N ILE A 192 13.87 -12.02 9.79
CA ILE A 192 12.50 -11.95 10.36
C ILE A 192 12.40 -10.95 11.51
N ILE A 193 13.38 -10.94 12.43
CA ILE A 193 13.38 -10.02 13.57
C ILE A 193 13.52 -8.56 13.10
N MET A 194 14.39 -8.29 12.12
CA MET A 194 14.56 -6.94 11.58
C MET A 194 13.31 -6.47 10.83
N SER A 195 12.70 -7.34 10.03
CA SER A 195 11.45 -7.11 9.34
C SER A 195 10.32 -6.77 10.32
N LEU A 196 10.20 -7.54 11.40
CA LEU A 196 9.19 -7.31 12.44
C LEU A 196 9.43 -5.99 13.18
N ILE A 197 10.66 -5.73 13.65
CA ILE A 197 11.02 -4.48 14.34
C ILE A 197 10.83 -3.29 13.40
N GLY A 198 11.27 -3.39 12.14
CA GLY A 198 11.06 -2.36 11.12
C GLY A 198 9.57 -2.08 10.92
N GLY A 199 8.75 -3.11 10.83
CA GLY A 199 7.29 -3.01 10.76
C GLY A 199 6.69 -2.30 11.98
N LEU A 200 7.07 -2.70 13.19
CA LEU A 200 6.61 -2.09 14.45
C LEU A 200 6.92 -0.59 14.51
N ILE A 201 8.17 -0.21 14.22
CA ILE A 201 8.61 1.19 14.22
C ILE A 201 7.86 1.98 13.13
N PHE A 202 7.80 1.45 11.91
CA PHE A 202 7.08 2.12 10.82
C PHE A 202 5.59 2.30 11.16
N GLY A 203 4.95 1.27 11.71
CA GLY A 203 3.56 1.32 12.15
C GLY A 203 3.29 2.37 13.22
N ALA A 204 4.14 2.45 14.24
CA ALA A 204 4.05 3.46 15.29
C ALA A 204 4.23 4.89 14.74
N LEU A 205 5.25 5.11 13.89
CA LEU A 205 5.50 6.39 13.23
C LEU A 205 4.35 6.79 12.31
N ALA A 206 3.84 5.85 11.51
CA ALA A 206 2.74 6.07 10.58
C ALA A 206 1.42 6.39 11.30
N GLN A 207 1.16 5.78 12.45
CA GLN A 207 0.00 6.12 13.28
C GLN A 207 0.12 7.54 13.84
N LYS A 208 1.27 7.92 14.38
CA LYS A 208 1.50 9.24 14.96
C LYS A 208 1.52 10.37 13.93
N SER A 209 2.16 10.15 12.80
CA SER A 209 2.25 11.13 11.71
C SER A 209 1.01 11.18 10.82
N ARG A 210 0.14 10.16 10.92
CA ARG A 210 -1.04 9.98 10.07
C ARG A 210 -0.70 9.91 8.58
N ILE A 211 0.49 9.46 8.23
CA ILE A 211 0.96 9.39 6.85
C ILE A 211 -0.07 8.70 5.94
N CYS A 212 -0.38 9.35 4.83
CA CYS A 212 -1.27 8.83 3.81
C CYS A 212 -0.92 9.46 2.45
N PHE A 213 -0.54 8.64 1.48
CA PHE A 213 -0.14 9.13 0.15
C PHE A 213 -1.32 9.75 -0.61
N ALA A 214 -2.48 9.10 -0.60
CA ALA A 214 -3.69 9.67 -1.20
C ALA A 214 -4.19 10.89 -0.41
N GLY A 215 -4.12 10.83 0.93
CA GLY A 215 -4.49 11.96 1.79
C GLY A 215 -3.65 13.20 1.53
N GLY A 216 -2.34 13.06 1.32
CA GLY A 216 -1.46 14.18 1.04
C GLY A 216 -1.85 14.97 -0.21
N ILE A 217 -2.15 14.27 -1.30
CA ILE A 217 -2.59 14.90 -2.55
C ILE A 217 -4.02 15.46 -2.41
N ARG A 218 -4.93 14.69 -1.79
CA ARG A 218 -6.31 15.14 -1.53
C ARG A 218 -6.33 16.44 -0.71
N ASP A 219 -5.57 16.49 0.37
CA ASP A 219 -5.56 17.64 1.29
C ASP A 219 -4.90 18.87 0.63
N ALA A 220 -3.90 18.65 -0.23
CA ALA A 220 -3.32 19.70 -1.05
C ALA A 220 -4.35 20.28 -2.04
N ILE A 221 -5.17 19.44 -2.70
CA ILE A 221 -6.21 19.86 -3.64
C ILE A 221 -7.37 20.58 -2.93
N LEU A 222 -7.89 19.98 -1.85
CA LEU A 222 -9.11 20.49 -1.19
C LEU A 222 -8.85 21.65 -0.22
N MET A 223 -7.73 21.61 0.50
CA MET A 223 -7.47 22.50 1.63
C MET A 223 -6.16 23.29 1.51
N LYS A 224 -5.39 23.09 0.44
CA LYS A 224 -4.03 23.63 0.26
C LYS A 224 -3.10 23.31 1.44
N ASN A 225 -3.34 22.16 2.10
CA ASN A 225 -2.51 21.67 3.20
C ASN A 225 -1.48 20.66 2.66
N PHE A 226 -0.19 20.93 2.89
CA PHE A 226 0.94 20.15 2.39
C PHE A 226 1.64 19.33 3.49
N ASP A 227 1.10 19.25 4.70
CA ASP A 227 1.72 18.60 5.84
C ASP A 227 2.05 17.13 5.57
N LEU A 228 1.09 16.36 5.02
CA LEU A 228 1.32 14.97 4.66
C LEU A 228 2.33 14.80 3.51
N LEU A 229 2.36 15.75 2.57
CA LEU A 229 3.37 15.74 1.49
C LEU A 229 4.79 16.00 2.04
N THR A 230 4.93 16.77 3.11
CA THR A 230 6.22 16.98 3.79
C THR A 230 6.77 15.64 4.33
N ILE A 231 5.92 14.78 4.89
CA ILE A 231 6.32 13.44 5.36
C ILE A 231 6.79 12.58 4.17
N ILE A 232 6.01 12.60 3.07
CA ILE A 232 6.33 11.85 1.85
C ILE A 232 7.64 12.34 1.23
N ALA A 233 7.87 13.65 1.21
CA ALA A 233 9.13 14.23 0.74
C ALA A 233 10.33 13.81 1.59
N GLY A 234 10.19 13.76 2.91
CA GLY A 234 11.22 13.25 3.82
C GLY A 234 11.60 11.81 3.52
N LEU A 235 10.60 10.93 3.33
CA LEU A 235 10.81 9.54 2.93
C LEU A 235 11.50 9.44 1.57
N PHE A 236 11.03 10.20 0.58
CA PHE A 236 11.61 10.23 -0.78
C PHE A 236 13.09 10.62 -0.74
N VAL A 237 13.45 11.69 -0.02
CA VAL A 237 14.84 12.18 0.07
C VAL A 237 15.77 11.13 0.69
N VAL A 238 15.35 10.48 1.78
CA VAL A 238 16.15 9.42 2.39
C VAL A 238 16.37 8.25 1.43
N MET A 239 15.30 7.79 0.77
CA MET A 239 15.40 6.70 -0.20
C MET A 239 16.24 7.09 -1.42
N LEU A 240 16.18 8.35 -1.87
CA LEU A 240 17.03 8.85 -2.96
C LEU A 240 18.51 8.83 -2.55
N ILE A 241 18.83 9.35 -1.37
CA ILE A 241 20.21 9.32 -0.85
C ILE A 241 20.70 7.88 -0.72
N PHE A 242 19.87 6.98 -0.19
CA PHE A 242 20.21 5.57 -0.07
C PHE A 242 20.48 4.92 -1.43
N ASN A 243 19.63 5.16 -2.43
CA ASN A 243 19.81 4.59 -3.77
C ASN A 243 21.06 5.15 -4.48
N LEU A 244 21.34 6.44 -4.32
CA LEU A 244 22.57 7.06 -4.83
C LEU A 244 23.83 6.49 -4.15
N ALA A 245 23.82 6.40 -2.82
CA ALA A 245 24.96 5.91 -2.04
C ALA A 245 25.27 4.42 -2.28
N THR A 246 24.24 3.62 -2.59
CA THR A 246 24.40 2.17 -2.84
C THR A 246 24.52 1.81 -4.32
N GLY A 247 24.56 2.80 -5.23
CA GLY A 247 24.65 2.57 -6.68
C GLY A 247 23.39 1.94 -7.29
N ARG A 248 22.25 2.02 -6.57
CA ARG A 248 20.96 1.45 -7.03
C ARG A 248 20.11 2.46 -7.79
N PHE A 249 20.56 3.70 -7.93
CA PHE A 249 19.87 4.72 -8.72
C PHE A 249 20.20 4.52 -10.21
N VAL A 250 19.19 4.17 -11.02
CA VAL A 250 19.31 4.07 -12.47
C VAL A 250 18.11 4.76 -13.11
N LEU A 251 18.37 5.84 -13.82
CA LEU A 251 17.32 6.61 -14.50
C LEU A 251 16.91 5.91 -15.81
N GLY A 252 15.67 5.44 -15.89
CA GLY A 252 15.17 4.78 -17.10
C GLY A 252 13.79 4.16 -16.96
N PHE A 253 13.28 3.62 -18.08
CA PHE A 253 12.00 2.90 -18.12
C PHE A 253 12.16 1.37 -17.99
N ASN A 254 13.27 0.80 -18.49
CA ASN A 254 13.52 -0.64 -18.49
C ASN A 254 14.82 -0.93 -17.74
N THR A 255 14.82 -0.65 -16.44
CA THR A 255 16.01 -0.82 -15.62
C THR A 255 16.12 -2.25 -15.11
N PRO A 256 17.25 -2.95 -15.31
CA PRO A 256 17.47 -4.27 -14.75
C PRO A 256 17.32 -4.26 -13.21
N GLY A 257 16.72 -5.32 -12.65
CA GLY A 257 16.51 -5.46 -11.21
C GLY A 257 15.34 -4.66 -10.65
N ILE A 258 14.69 -3.80 -11.43
CA ILE A 258 13.44 -3.13 -11.04
C ILE A 258 12.25 -3.95 -11.54
N ILE A 259 11.43 -4.45 -10.61
CA ILE A 259 10.18 -5.15 -10.92
C ILE A 259 9.16 -4.10 -11.36
N ALA A 260 9.11 -3.82 -12.65
CA ALA A 260 8.29 -2.80 -13.28
C ALA A 260 7.95 -3.24 -14.72
N HIS A 261 7.03 -2.55 -15.35
CA HIS A 261 6.76 -2.66 -16.78
C HIS A 261 6.55 -1.28 -17.40
N SER A 262 6.80 -1.16 -18.71
CA SER A 262 6.71 0.11 -19.46
C SER A 262 5.40 0.27 -20.23
N ASN A 263 4.34 -0.42 -19.85
CA ASN A 263 3.00 -0.20 -20.38
C ASN A 263 2.40 1.08 -19.76
N HIS A 264 2.82 2.24 -20.24
CA HIS A 264 2.54 3.56 -19.63
C HIS A 264 1.07 3.82 -19.38
N LEU A 265 0.20 3.53 -20.37
CA LEU A 265 -1.26 3.70 -20.21
C LEU A 265 -1.79 2.90 -19.01
N TRP A 266 -1.33 1.66 -18.82
CA TRP A 266 -1.79 0.82 -17.73
C TRP A 266 -1.17 1.17 -16.39
N ASN A 267 0.04 1.74 -16.38
CA ASN A 267 0.61 2.37 -15.20
C ASN A 267 -0.25 3.56 -14.73
N ILE A 268 -0.71 4.41 -15.68
CA ILE A 268 -1.61 5.52 -15.40
C ILE A 268 -2.97 5.03 -14.91
N LEU A 269 -3.63 4.11 -15.64
CA LEU A 269 -4.98 3.65 -15.30
C LEU A 269 -5.01 2.83 -14.02
N GLY A 270 -4.01 1.96 -13.78
CA GLY A 270 -3.90 1.20 -12.54
C GLY A 270 -3.77 2.12 -11.33
N MET A 271 -2.87 3.10 -11.40
CA MET A 271 -2.68 4.06 -10.29
C MET A 271 -3.82 5.09 -10.19
N TYR A 272 -4.52 5.38 -11.29
CA TYR A 272 -5.77 6.15 -11.25
C TYR A 272 -6.83 5.41 -10.43
N ALA A 273 -7.05 4.12 -10.69
CA ALA A 273 -7.99 3.29 -9.92
C ALA A 273 -7.60 3.26 -8.44
N VAL A 274 -6.30 3.08 -8.12
CA VAL A 274 -5.79 3.12 -6.74
C VAL A 274 -6.06 4.47 -6.07
N GLY A 275 -5.75 5.57 -6.74
CA GLY A 275 -5.95 6.92 -6.20
C GLY A 275 -7.42 7.23 -5.93
N PHE A 276 -8.29 6.89 -6.89
CA PHE A 276 -9.72 7.11 -6.78
C PHE A 276 -10.32 6.26 -5.65
N ALA A 277 -10.11 4.95 -5.66
CA ALA A 277 -10.60 4.06 -4.61
C ALA A 277 -10.04 4.40 -3.22
N ALA A 278 -8.76 4.80 -3.11
CA ALA A 278 -8.16 5.21 -1.85
C ALA A 278 -8.84 6.44 -1.23
N VAL A 279 -9.26 7.41 -2.05
CA VAL A 279 -10.02 8.56 -1.54
C VAL A 279 -11.41 8.15 -1.10
N LEU A 280 -12.12 7.33 -1.89
CA LEU A 280 -13.44 6.82 -1.52
C LEU A 280 -13.40 5.95 -0.25
N ALA A 281 -12.35 5.15 -0.08
CA ALA A 281 -12.12 4.34 1.12
C ALA A 281 -11.59 5.14 2.32
N GLY A 282 -11.21 6.40 2.14
CA GLY A 282 -10.68 7.27 3.19
C GLY A 282 -9.19 7.10 3.49
N GLY A 283 -8.42 6.36 2.67
CA GLY A 283 -6.98 6.23 2.84
C GLY A 283 -6.33 5.25 1.86
N CYS A 284 -5.05 5.47 1.57
CA CYS A 284 -4.25 4.56 0.75
C CYS A 284 -4.02 3.21 1.46
N PRO A 285 -3.49 2.17 0.78
CA PRO A 285 -3.25 0.85 1.39
C PRO A 285 -2.54 0.90 2.74
N LEU A 286 -1.49 1.71 2.86
CA LEU A 286 -0.78 1.92 4.11
C LEU A 286 -1.72 2.45 5.19
N ARG A 287 -2.49 3.49 4.89
CA ARG A 287 -3.40 4.11 5.86
C ARG A 287 -4.51 3.17 6.29
N GLN A 288 -5.00 2.29 5.42
CA GLN A 288 -6.00 1.28 5.78
C GLN A 288 -5.48 0.29 6.82
N LEU A 289 -4.24 -0.20 6.67
CA LEU A 289 -3.62 -1.09 7.68
C LEU A 289 -3.43 -0.37 9.03
N ILE A 290 -2.98 0.88 8.99
CA ILE A 290 -2.79 1.69 10.21
C ILE A 290 -4.13 1.94 10.93
N LEU A 291 -5.18 2.31 10.19
CA LEU A 291 -6.51 2.53 10.75
C LEU A 291 -7.11 1.24 11.30
N ALA A 292 -6.90 0.11 10.64
CA ALA A 292 -7.32 -1.19 11.14
C ALA A 292 -6.56 -1.56 12.44
N GLY A 293 -5.25 -1.26 12.53
CA GLY A 293 -4.49 -1.36 13.78
C GLY A 293 -4.99 -0.42 14.88
N GLN A 294 -5.49 0.77 14.52
CA GLN A 294 -6.10 1.74 15.45
C GLN A 294 -7.48 1.29 15.96
N GLY A 295 -8.11 0.28 15.32
CA GLY A 295 -9.41 -0.26 15.75
C GLY A 295 -10.56 -0.03 14.75
N SER A 296 -10.30 0.49 13.55
CA SER A 296 -11.34 0.68 12.52
C SER A 296 -11.69 -0.65 11.85
N SER A 297 -12.86 -1.19 12.16
CA SER A 297 -13.41 -2.38 11.48
C SER A 297 -13.70 -2.14 10.01
N ASP A 298 -14.10 -0.92 9.62
CA ASP A 298 -14.29 -0.52 8.22
C ASP A 298 -12.98 -0.66 7.43
N SER A 299 -11.86 -0.23 8.03
CA SER A 299 -10.54 -0.37 7.42
C SER A 299 -10.06 -1.83 7.41
N ALA A 300 -10.39 -2.61 8.44
CA ALA A 300 -10.10 -4.04 8.45
C ALA A 300 -10.80 -4.77 7.30
N VAL A 301 -12.08 -4.45 7.02
CA VAL A 301 -12.81 -5.00 5.87
C VAL A 301 -12.16 -4.57 4.54
N THR A 302 -11.69 -3.32 4.43
CA THR A 302 -10.94 -2.87 3.24
C THR A 302 -9.65 -3.66 3.07
N VAL A 303 -8.91 -3.95 4.14
CA VAL A 303 -7.71 -4.79 4.12
C VAL A 303 -8.04 -6.22 3.70
N LEU A 304 -9.14 -6.80 4.20
CA LEU A 304 -9.61 -8.12 3.74
C LEU A 304 -9.94 -8.12 2.25
N GLY A 305 -10.55 -7.06 1.73
CA GLY A 305 -10.77 -6.89 0.30
C GLY A 305 -9.47 -6.85 -0.50
N MET A 306 -8.44 -6.16 0.01
CA MET A 306 -7.10 -6.16 -0.62
C MET A 306 -6.49 -7.57 -0.60
N PHE A 307 -6.61 -8.28 0.50
CA PHE A 307 -6.08 -9.63 0.66
C PHE A 307 -6.75 -10.63 -0.31
N PHE A 308 -8.06 -10.58 -0.39
CA PHE A 308 -8.83 -11.42 -1.32
C PHE A 308 -8.51 -11.12 -2.79
N ALA A 309 -8.39 -9.84 -3.15
CA ALA A 309 -8.03 -9.45 -4.51
C ALA A 309 -6.59 -9.83 -4.88
N ALA A 310 -5.67 -9.89 -3.92
CA ALA A 310 -4.33 -10.41 -4.16
C ALA A 310 -4.37 -11.87 -4.63
N ALA A 311 -5.21 -12.70 -4.00
CA ALA A 311 -5.45 -14.08 -4.42
C ALA A 311 -6.08 -14.14 -5.82
N LEU A 312 -7.13 -13.35 -6.08
CA LEU A 312 -7.77 -13.29 -7.40
C LEU A 312 -6.77 -12.88 -8.49
N CYS A 313 -5.93 -11.89 -8.24
CA CYS A 313 -4.98 -11.39 -9.23
C CYS A 313 -4.02 -12.47 -9.72
N HIS A 314 -3.56 -13.34 -8.83
CA HIS A 314 -2.64 -14.40 -9.20
C HIS A 314 -3.35 -15.65 -9.73
N ASN A 315 -4.51 -16.02 -9.19
CA ASN A 315 -5.25 -17.20 -9.62
C ASN A 315 -5.92 -17.01 -11.01
N PHE A 316 -6.29 -15.76 -11.35
CA PHE A 316 -6.97 -15.47 -12.62
C PHE A 316 -6.10 -14.66 -13.60
N GLY A 317 -4.80 -14.51 -13.31
CA GLY A 317 -3.88 -13.82 -14.20
C GLY A 317 -4.21 -12.34 -14.40
N LEU A 318 -4.65 -11.63 -13.35
CA LEU A 318 -4.91 -10.19 -13.40
C LEU A 318 -3.65 -9.36 -13.10
N ALA A 319 -2.69 -9.94 -12.38
CA ALA A 319 -1.45 -9.26 -12.03
C ALA A 319 -0.56 -9.11 -13.28
N SER A 320 0.11 -7.96 -13.36
CA SER A 320 1.13 -7.72 -14.38
C SER A 320 2.41 -8.52 -14.09
N SER A 321 3.20 -8.77 -15.11
CA SER A 321 4.58 -9.26 -14.99
C SER A 321 5.55 -8.08 -14.96
N GLY A 322 6.60 -8.21 -14.15
CA GLY A 322 7.73 -7.27 -14.17
C GLY A 322 8.75 -7.63 -15.25
N THR A 323 9.59 -6.66 -15.62
CA THR A 323 10.77 -6.92 -16.46
C THR A 323 11.67 -7.93 -15.76
N ALA A 324 12.07 -8.99 -16.45
CA ALA A 324 12.93 -10.06 -15.95
C ALA A 324 14.05 -10.35 -16.93
N MET A 325 15.19 -10.83 -16.45
CA MET A 325 16.24 -11.39 -17.31
C MET A 325 15.88 -12.82 -17.67
N ASN A 326 15.91 -13.16 -18.94
CA ASN A 326 15.82 -14.54 -19.39
C ASN A 326 17.08 -15.29 -18.92
N ALA A 327 16.90 -16.36 -18.15
CA ALA A 327 18.02 -17.11 -17.59
C ALA A 327 18.87 -17.84 -18.67
N GLU A 328 18.29 -18.13 -19.84
CA GLU A 328 18.97 -18.87 -20.92
C GLU A 328 19.68 -17.94 -21.92
N THR A 329 19.04 -16.80 -22.27
CA THR A 329 19.56 -15.90 -23.31
C THR A 329 20.26 -14.67 -22.75
N GLY A 330 20.10 -14.37 -21.44
CA GLY A 330 20.61 -13.14 -20.83
C GLY A 330 19.88 -11.86 -21.32
N GLU A 331 18.84 -12.00 -22.14
CA GLU A 331 18.08 -10.86 -22.65
C GLU A 331 17.05 -10.36 -21.66
N LEU A 332 16.79 -9.06 -21.69
CA LEU A 332 15.80 -8.41 -20.87
C LEU A 332 14.40 -8.63 -21.48
N VAL A 333 13.58 -9.45 -20.82
CA VAL A 333 12.17 -9.66 -21.20
C VAL A 333 11.35 -8.55 -20.54
N ALA A 334 10.73 -7.71 -21.37
CA ALA A 334 9.89 -6.62 -20.88
C ALA A 334 8.65 -7.15 -20.15
N GLY A 335 8.37 -6.61 -18.97
CA GLY A 335 7.14 -6.88 -18.25
C GLY A 335 5.90 -6.36 -19.00
N ALA A 336 4.78 -7.00 -18.81
CA ALA A 336 3.52 -6.65 -19.49
C ALA A 336 2.31 -6.77 -18.59
N VAL A 337 1.27 -6.01 -18.94
CA VAL A 337 -0.07 -6.14 -18.35
C VAL A 337 -0.85 -7.20 -19.12
N THR A 338 -1.39 -8.18 -18.40
CA THR A 338 -2.18 -9.27 -18.98
C THR A 338 -3.49 -8.75 -19.58
N PRO A 339 -4.08 -9.42 -20.59
CA PRO A 339 -5.39 -9.05 -21.10
C PRO A 339 -6.46 -9.01 -20.01
N ASN A 340 -6.47 -10.00 -19.11
CA ASN A 340 -7.41 -10.07 -18.00
C ASN A 340 -7.21 -8.90 -17.03
N GLY A 341 -5.96 -8.51 -16.75
CA GLY A 341 -5.62 -7.34 -15.91
C GLY A 341 -6.13 -6.03 -16.53
N LYS A 342 -6.04 -5.89 -17.86
CA LYS A 342 -6.58 -4.72 -18.56
C LYS A 342 -8.09 -4.58 -18.39
N VAL A 343 -8.84 -5.68 -18.59
CA VAL A 343 -10.30 -5.71 -18.40
C VAL A 343 -10.65 -5.42 -16.93
N ALA A 344 -9.97 -6.07 -16.00
CA ALA A 344 -10.18 -5.86 -14.57
C ALA A 344 -9.95 -4.39 -14.16
N CYS A 345 -8.92 -3.74 -14.71
CA CYS A 345 -8.63 -2.31 -14.45
C CYS A 345 -9.81 -1.42 -14.85
N ILE A 346 -10.37 -1.63 -16.05
CA ILE A 346 -11.52 -0.86 -16.55
C ILE A 346 -12.75 -1.10 -15.66
N ILE A 347 -13.04 -2.36 -15.31
CA ILE A 347 -14.14 -2.71 -14.41
C ILE A 347 -13.96 -2.02 -13.04
N CYS A 348 -12.74 -2.00 -12.49
CA CYS A 348 -12.42 -1.34 -11.24
C CYS A 348 -12.70 0.17 -11.29
N ILE A 349 -12.32 0.84 -12.37
CA ILE A 349 -12.59 2.28 -12.56
C ILE A 349 -14.09 2.53 -12.65
N ILE A 350 -14.82 1.74 -13.44
CA ILE A 350 -16.29 1.84 -13.54
C ILE A 350 -16.95 1.63 -12.18
N ALA A 351 -16.52 0.62 -11.41
CA ALA A 351 -17.03 0.36 -10.08
C ALA A 351 -16.82 1.56 -9.12
N CYS A 352 -15.65 2.22 -9.19
CA CYS A 352 -15.41 3.43 -8.41
C CYS A 352 -16.38 4.56 -8.78
N PHE A 353 -16.66 4.77 -10.06
CA PHE A 353 -17.65 5.76 -10.50
C PHE A 353 -19.05 5.42 -9.99
N ILE A 354 -19.48 4.17 -10.14
CA ILE A 354 -20.80 3.71 -9.63
C ILE A 354 -20.87 3.99 -8.12
N ILE A 355 -19.87 3.59 -7.35
CA ILE A 355 -19.84 3.81 -5.91
C ILE A 355 -19.88 5.31 -5.58
N ALA A 356 -19.12 6.14 -6.31
CA ALA A 356 -19.06 7.58 -6.08
C ALA A 356 -20.39 8.28 -6.36
N PHE A 357 -21.14 7.83 -7.38
CA PHE A 357 -22.41 8.44 -7.76
C PHE A 357 -23.60 7.94 -6.95
N THR A 358 -23.58 6.67 -6.50
CA THR A 358 -24.70 6.06 -5.76
C THR A 358 -24.66 6.39 -4.26
N ASN A 359 -23.48 6.71 -3.70
CA ASN A 359 -23.33 6.98 -2.26
C ASN A 359 -23.16 8.49 -2.01
N LYS A 360 -24.19 9.25 -2.29
CA LYS A 360 -24.26 10.69 -1.96
C LYS A 360 -25.07 10.88 -0.67
N ARG A 361 -24.60 11.79 0.18
CA ARG A 361 -25.41 12.27 1.30
C ARG A 361 -26.66 12.95 0.74
N GLU A 362 -27.83 12.51 1.15
CA GLU A 362 -29.01 13.34 1.02
C GLU A 362 -28.73 14.66 1.75
N GLN A 363 -28.76 15.76 1.00
CA GLN A 363 -28.76 17.07 1.62
C GLN A 363 -30.06 17.11 2.44
N ALA A 364 -29.94 17.19 3.76
CA ALA A 364 -31.08 17.49 4.60
C ALA A 364 -31.71 18.76 4.06
N LYS A 365 -32.92 18.61 3.49
CA LYS A 365 -33.77 19.72 3.08
C LYS A 365 -34.18 20.53 4.28
#